data_6ee35328be37f61c4134d134bf5b593b
#
_entry.id   6ee35328be37f61c4134d134bf5b593b
#
_cell.length_a   1.000
_cell.length_b   1.000
_cell.length_c   1.000
_cell.angle_alpha   90.00
_cell.angle_beta   90.00
_cell.angle_gamma   90.00
#
_symmetry.space_group_name_H-M   'P 1'
#
loop_
_entity.id
_entity.type
_entity.pdbx_description
1 polymer ?
#
loop_
_entity_poly.entity_id
_entity_poly.type
_entity_poly.pdbx_seq_one_letter_code
_entity_poly.pdbx_strand_id
1 'polypeptide(L)'
;MALSDHVVAVVVVTYNSERLLNDFLTSLEDGLKGVAWHLTVADNASADTTVTTMRRLAPSAKLIEMGRNAGYAAGINAAVKVAPPHSAILVLNPDVRLMPGCVAELLGALGPGTGLVVPHLIDRESELIESLRREPTVLRAWGDTLLGARRAGRYPALGEVVTDRRCYCEEGTTDWATGAALLISAECWQRCSPWDESFFLYSEETDFALRARDVGFFTRYVPSAQAVHLGGESEQSPGLWTLLMLNRVRLFSRRNGRIRTAAYWGALVSREVSRAVLGKATSRAAVKALVSPHRLREARGPHSVRA
;
A
#
# COMPACT_ATOMS: atom_id res chain seq x y z
N MET A 1 18.99 6.54 -18.44
CA MET A 1 18.72 5.31 -19.19
C MET A 1 17.54 5.56 -20.10
N ALA A 2 17.55 5.06 -21.33
CA ALA A 2 16.38 5.18 -22.20
C ALA A 2 15.23 4.30 -21.68
N LEU A 3 13.98 4.65 -21.98
CA LEU A 3 12.82 3.83 -21.58
C LEU A 3 12.91 2.39 -22.13
N SER A 4 13.55 2.22 -23.29
CA SER A 4 13.82 0.92 -23.92
C SER A 4 14.74 -0.02 -23.11
N ASP A 5 15.48 0.52 -22.14
CA ASP A 5 16.43 -0.26 -21.33
C ASP A 5 15.75 -0.87 -20.10
N HIS A 6 14.49 -0.50 -19.85
CA HIS A 6 13.72 -1.00 -18.72
C HIS A 6 12.80 -2.14 -19.13
N VAL A 7 12.80 -3.20 -18.31
CA VAL A 7 11.77 -4.25 -18.28
C VAL A 7 11.09 -4.19 -16.92
N VAL A 8 9.77 -4.04 -16.92
CA VAL A 8 8.97 -3.91 -15.70
C VAL A 8 8.29 -5.22 -15.36
N ALA A 9 8.53 -5.74 -14.14
CA ALA A 9 7.72 -6.80 -13.58
C ALA A 9 6.46 -6.19 -12.94
N VAL A 10 5.31 -6.30 -13.61
CA VAL A 10 4.01 -5.93 -13.05
C VAL A 10 3.56 -7.05 -12.12
N VAL A 11 3.39 -6.74 -10.84
CA VAL A 11 3.04 -7.68 -9.77
C VAL A 11 1.69 -7.30 -9.18
N VAL A 12 0.77 -8.26 -9.18
CA VAL A 12 -0.60 -8.09 -8.72
C VAL A 12 -0.97 -9.20 -7.75
N VAL A 13 -1.59 -8.85 -6.65
CA VAL A 13 -2.19 -9.81 -5.72
C VAL A 13 -3.71 -9.75 -5.87
N THR A 14 -4.33 -10.89 -6.16
CA THR A 14 -5.78 -10.99 -6.31
C THR A 14 -6.42 -11.76 -5.15
N TYR A 15 -7.61 -11.34 -4.75
CA TYR A 15 -8.49 -12.05 -3.83
C TYR A 15 -9.95 -11.66 -4.12
N ASN A 16 -10.73 -12.57 -4.74
CA ASN A 16 -12.11 -12.33 -5.18
C ASN A 16 -12.23 -11.07 -6.06
N SER A 17 -11.39 -10.98 -7.08
CA SER A 17 -11.21 -9.77 -7.89
C SER A 17 -11.81 -9.86 -9.30
N GLU A 18 -12.61 -10.90 -9.60
CA GLU A 18 -13.13 -11.19 -10.95
C GLU A 18 -13.66 -9.94 -11.67
N ARG A 19 -14.51 -9.16 -10.98
CA ARG A 19 -15.19 -7.99 -11.56
C ARG A 19 -14.25 -6.85 -11.94
N LEU A 20 -13.04 -6.86 -11.42
CA LEU A 20 -12.04 -5.79 -11.63
C LEU A 20 -11.11 -6.08 -12.80
N LEU A 21 -10.96 -7.36 -13.19
CA LEU A 21 -9.87 -7.83 -14.03
C LEU A 21 -9.91 -7.28 -15.45
N ASN A 22 -11.09 -7.21 -16.08
CA ASN A 22 -11.19 -6.77 -17.47
C ASN A 22 -10.64 -5.35 -17.64
N ASP A 23 -11.19 -4.40 -16.90
CA ASP A 23 -10.78 -3.00 -16.98
C ASP A 23 -9.38 -2.78 -16.43
N PHE A 24 -8.96 -3.59 -15.45
CA PHE A 24 -7.58 -3.58 -14.95
C PHE A 24 -6.60 -3.93 -16.06
N LEU A 25 -6.79 -5.06 -16.75
CA LEU A 25 -5.89 -5.52 -17.80
C LEU A 25 -5.85 -4.55 -18.99
N THR A 26 -7.00 -4.01 -19.39
CA THR A 26 -7.07 -2.96 -20.44
C THR A 26 -6.23 -1.74 -20.04
N SER A 27 -6.31 -1.29 -18.77
CA SER A 27 -5.53 -0.13 -18.32
C SER A 27 -4.02 -0.38 -18.28
N LEU A 28 -3.57 -1.64 -18.17
CA LEU A 28 -2.14 -1.97 -18.22
C LEU A 28 -1.56 -1.68 -19.61
N GLU A 29 -2.28 -2.01 -20.69
CA GLU A 29 -1.82 -1.78 -22.06
C GLU A 29 -1.58 -0.29 -22.34
N ASP A 30 -2.49 0.56 -21.93
CA ASP A 30 -2.38 2.01 -22.08
C ASP A 30 -1.33 2.62 -21.14
N GLY A 31 -1.32 2.20 -19.87
CA GLY A 31 -0.43 2.73 -18.84
C GLY A 31 1.04 2.35 -19.06
N LEU A 32 1.30 1.20 -19.69
CA LEU A 32 2.63 0.66 -19.99
C LEU A 32 3.04 0.84 -21.46
N LYS A 33 2.30 1.64 -22.22
CA LYS A 33 2.61 1.87 -23.64
C LYS A 33 4.05 2.33 -23.84
N GLY A 34 4.78 1.62 -24.71
CA GLY A 34 6.19 1.90 -24.99
C GLY A 34 7.20 1.37 -23.95
N VAL A 35 6.73 0.63 -22.95
CA VAL A 35 7.56 -0.02 -21.92
C VAL A 35 7.51 -1.53 -22.12
N ALA A 36 8.63 -2.23 -22.00
CA ALA A 36 8.65 -3.69 -21.95
C ALA A 36 8.21 -4.17 -20.55
N TRP A 37 7.29 -5.13 -20.47
CA TRP A 37 6.78 -5.61 -19.20
C TRP A 37 6.31 -7.06 -19.22
N HIS A 38 6.21 -7.64 -18.02
CA HIS A 38 5.66 -8.95 -17.79
C HIS A 38 4.65 -8.88 -16.64
N LEU A 39 3.53 -9.59 -16.75
CA LEU A 39 2.53 -9.69 -15.70
C LEU A 39 2.73 -10.96 -14.88
N THR A 40 2.84 -10.80 -13.57
CA THR A 40 2.82 -11.90 -12.61
C THR A 40 1.73 -11.65 -11.57
N VAL A 41 0.84 -12.60 -11.42
CA VAL A 41 -0.33 -12.52 -10.53
C VAL A 41 -0.22 -13.58 -9.45
N ALA A 42 -0.35 -13.20 -8.19
CA ALA A 42 -0.49 -14.13 -7.07
C ALA A 42 -1.95 -14.10 -6.59
N ASP A 43 -2.66 -15.20 -6.79
CA ASP A 43 -4.03 -15.35 -6.32
C ASP A 43 -4.06 -15.92 -4.89
N ASN A 44 -4.62 -15.17 -3.97
CA ASN A 44 -4.73 -15.50 -2.56
C ASN A 44 -5.92 -16.45 -2.24
N ALA A 45 -6.09 -17.48 -3.05
CA ALA A 45 -7.18 -18.45 -2.95
C ALA A 45 -8.57 -17.81 -3.10
N SER A 46 -8.78 -17.13 -4.21
CA SER A 46 -10.09 -16.59 -4.59
C SER A 46 -11.15 -17.69 -4.67
N ALA A 47 -12.32 -17.42 -4.14
CA ALA A 47 -13.45 -18.33 -4.18
C ALA A 47 -14.39 -18.08 -5.38
N ASP A 48 -14.23 -16.93 -6.05
CA ASP A 48 -14.93 -16.55 -7.28
C ASP A 48 -14.20 -17.05 -8.54
N THR A 49 -14.58 -16.55 -9.71
CA THR A 49 -13.96 -16.93 -10.99
C THR A 49 -12.68 -16.15 -11.33
N THR A 50 -12.05 -15.47 -10.38
CA THR A 50 -10.81 -14.68 -10.57
C THR A 50 -9.74 -15.46 -11.35
N VAL A 51 -9.39 -16.68 -10.88
CA VAL A 51 -8.34 -17.51 -11.49
C VAL A 51 -8.67 -17.88 -12.93
N THR A 52 -9.89 -18.35 -13.20
CA THR A 52 -10.32 -18.75 -14.55
C THR A 52 -10.42 -17.56 -15.47
N THR A 53 -10.87 -16.44 -14.99
CA THR A 53 -10.94 -15.16 -15.74
C THR A 53 -9.54 -14.67 -16.09
N MET A 54 -8.58 -14.69 -15.15
CA MET A 54 -7.18 -14.33 -15.41
C MET A 54 -6.55 -15.22 -16.50
N ARG A 55 -6.72 -16.54 -16.41
CA ARG A 55 -6.20 -17.46 -17.44
C ARG A 55 -6.78 -17.18 -18.82
N ARG A 56 -8.03 -16.78 -18.91
CA ARG A 56 -8.71 -16.46 -20.17
C ARG A 56 -8.29 -15.10 -20.73
N LEU A 57 -8.22 -14.05 -19.89
CA LEU A 57 -7.97 -12.67 -20.34
C LEU A 57 -6.48 -12.37 -20.52
N ALA A 58 -5.61 -13.00 -19.72
CA ALA A 58 -4.16 -12.78 -19.76
C ALA A 58 -3.40 -14.12 -19.78
N PRO A 59 -3.52 -14.93 -20.85
CA PRO A 59 -2.90 -16.26 -20.96
C PRO A 59 -1.38 -16.24 -20.91
N SER A 60 -0.74 -15.12 -21.22
CA SER A 60 0.72 -14.90 -21.10
C SER A 60 1.17 -14.53 -19.69
N ALA A 61 0.25 -14.16 -18.80
CA ALA A 61 0.59 -13.80 -17.42
C ALA A 61 1.03 -15.04 -16.63
N LYS A 62 2.03 -14.86 -15.78
CA LYS A 62 2.42 -15.90 -14.83
C LYS A 62 1.48 -15.86 -13.63
N LEU A 63 0.64 -16.87 -13.49
CA LEU A 63 -0.33 -16.98 -12.40
C LEU A 63 0.15 -17.98 -11.35
N ILE A 64 0.18 -17.54 -10.08
CA ILE A 64 0.49 -18.35 -8.90
C ILE A 64 -0.77 -18.47 -8.06
N GLU A 65 -1.24 -19.69 -7.85
CA GLU A 65 -2.30 -19.96 -6.88
C GLU A 65 -1.66 -20.25 -5.53
N MET A 66 -1.86 -19.34 -4.56
CA MET A 66 -1.24 -19.42 -3.23
C MET A 66 -1.81 -20.55 -2.37
N GLY A 67 -2.92 -21.19 -2.77
CA GLY A 67 -3.60 -22.27 -2.05
C GLY A 67 -4.28 -21.84 -0.74
N ARG A 68 -3.99 -20.64 -0.25
CA ARG A 68 -4.60 -20.01 0.93
C ARG A 68 -4.49 -18.50 0.81
N ASN A 69 -5.34 -17.75 1.52
CA ASN A 69 -5.11 -16.33 1.67
C ASN A 69 -3.92 -16.11 2.62
N ALA A 70 -2.75 -15.85 2.05
CA ALA A 70 -1.49 -15.66 2.77
C ALA A 70 -1.23 -14.19 3.14
N GLY A 71 -2.06 -13.27 2.66
CA GLY A 71 -1.89 -11.83 2.81
C GLY A 71 -1.18 -11.15 1.64
N TYR A 72 -1.15 -9.82 1.67
CA TYR A 72 -0.68 -9.02 0.55
C TYR A 72 0.84 -9.14 0.33
N ALA A 73 1.63 -8.98 1.40
CA ALA A 73 3.08 -9.11 1.33
C ALA A 73 3.54 -10.48 0.81
N ALA A 74 2.90 -11.57 1.26
CA ALA A 74 3.22 -12.93 0.82
C ALA A 74 2.93 -13.11 -0.68
N GLY A 75 1.82 -12.56 -1.18
CA GLY A 75 1.50 -12.57 -2.60
C GLY A 75 2.54 -11.81 -3.43
N ILE A 76 2.93 -10.61 -3.00
CA ILE A 76 3.98 -9.81 -3.67
C ILE A 76 5.30 -10.58 -3.69
N ASN A 77 5.76 -11.11 -2.55
CA ASN A 77 7.01 -11.86 -2.46
C ASN A 77 7.01 -13.08 -3.38
N ALA A 78 5.91 -13.84 -3.40
CA ALA A 78 5.75 -15.00 -4.26
C ALA A 78 5.78 -14.62 -5.74
N ALA A 79 5.10 -13.54 -6.12
CA ALA A 79 5.06 -13.07 -7.50
C ALA A 79 6.42 -12.58 -7.98
N VAL A 80 7.11 -11.75 -7.20
CA VAL A 80 8.45 -11.25 -7.58
C VAL A 80 9.46 -12.39 -7.69
N LYS A 81 9.41 -13.38 -6.80
CA LYS A 81 10.31 -14.54 -6.82
C LYS A 81 10.29 -15.30 -8.14
N VAL A 82 9.18 -15.32 -8.84
CA VAL A 82 9.02 -16.05 -10.10
C VAL A 82 8.94 -15.13 -11.33
N ALA A 83 8.93 -13.83 -11.14
CA ALA A 83 8.92 -12.87 -12.24
C ALA A 83 10.16 -13.05 -13.13
N PRO A 84 10.03 -12.90 -14.45
CA PRO A 84 11.18 -12.86 -15.36
C PRO A 84 12.17 -11.76 -14.98
N PRO A 85 13.41 -11.74 -15.54
CA PRO A 85 14.37 -10.68 -15.31
C PRO A 85 13.77 -9.29 -15.56
N HIS A 86 13.98 -8.36 -14.64
CA HIS A 86 13.39 -7.04 -14.65
C HIS A 86 14.34 -6.00 -14.03
N SER A 87 14.20 -4.74 -14.44
CA SER A 87 14.92 -3.59 -13.89
C SER A 87 14.11 -2.81 -12.87
N ALA A 88 12.79 -3.00 -12.87
CA ALA A 88 11.87 -2.40 -11.90
C ALA A 88 10.68 -3.32 -11.65
N ILE A 89 10.04 -3.17 -10.48
CA ILE A 89 8.85 -3.90 -10.06
C ILE A 89 7.73 -2.90 -9.90
N LEU A 90 6.61 -3.09 -10.59
CA LEU A 90 5.40 -2.31 -10.43
C LEU A 90 4.38 -3.12 -9.64
N VAL A 91 4.22 -2.80 -8.37
CA VAL A 91 3.18 -3.38 -7.51
C VAL A 91 1.88 -2.62 -7.73
N LEU A 92 0.82 -3.34 -8.09
CA LEU A 92 -0.52 -2.76 -8.35
C LEU A 92 -1.61 -3.55 -7.65
N ASN A 93 -2.58 -2.83 -7.10
CA ASN A 93 -3.85 -3.42 -6.70
C ASN A 93 -4.74 -3.67 -7.94
N PRO A 94 -5.60 -4.70 -7.93
CA PRO A 94 -6.50 -4.99 -9.05
C PRO A 94 -7.61 -3.93 -9.25
N ASP A 95 -7.83 -3.05 -8.29
CA ASP A 95 -8.75 -1.90 -8.34
C ASP A 95 -8.09 -0.58 -8.77
N VAL A 96 -6.85 -0.63 -9.26
CA VAL A 96 -6.17 0.52 -9.89
C VAL A 96 -6.35 0.48 -11.40
N ARG A 97 -6.48 1.65 -12.01
CA ARG A 97 -6.47 1.85 -13.48
C ARG A 97 -5.36 2.83 -13.81
N LEU A 98 -4.36 2.37 -14.54
CA LEU A 98 -3.30 3.26 -14.99
C LEU A 98 -3.82 4.20 -16.08
N MET A 99 -3.48 5.47 -16.01
CA MET A 99 -3.70 6.41 -17.11
C MET A 99 -2.61 6.22 -18.19
N PRO A 100 -2.89 6.59 -19.45
CA PRO A 100 -1.95 6.43 -20.54
C PRO A 100 -0.57 7.02 -20.24
N GLY A 101 0.48 6.22 -20.41
CA GLY A 101 1.87 6.64 -20.20
C GLY A 101 2.33 6.73 -18.74
N CYS A 102 1.46 6.39 -17.77
CA CYS A 102 1.76 6.49 -16.34
C CYS A 102 3.11 5.84 -15.97
N VAL A 103 3.37 4.64 -16.46
CA VAL A 103 4.59 3.90 -16.08
C VAL A 103 5.86 4.50 -16.70
N ALA A 104 5.77 5.10 -17.88
CA ALA A 104 6.90 5.82 -18.48
C ALA A 104 7.32 7.02 -17.62
N GLU A 105 6.35 7.78 -17.08
CA GLU A 105 6.60 8.88 -16.14
C GLU A 105 7.24 8.37 -14.83
N LEU A 106 6.73 7.26 -14.27
CA LEU A 106 7.33 6.66 -13.07
C LEU A 106 8.77 6.19 -13.30
N LEU A 107 9.05 5.55 -14.44
CA LEU A 107 10.40 5.12 -14.80
C LEU A 107 11.35 6.29 -15.02
N GLY A 108 10.88 7.38 -15.64
CA GLY A 108 11.66 8.60 -15.82
C GLY A 108 12.11 9.25 -14.50
N ALA A 109 11.40 8.98 -13.42
CA ALA A 109 11.72 9.48 -12.09
C ALA A 109 12.69 8.58 -11.30
N LEU A 110 13.03 7.38 -11.80
CA LEU A 110 14.07 6.56 -11.22
C LEU A 110 15.43 7.22 -11.45
N GLY A 111 16.23 7.32 -10.39
CA GLY A 111 17.56 7.91 -10.42
C GLY A 111 18.35 7.53 -9.17
N PRO A 112 19.55 8.07 -8.99
CA PRO A 112 20.39 7.77 -7.83
C PRO A 112 19.62 7.99 -6.52
N GLY A 113 19.58 6.96 -5.66
CA GLY A 113 18.89 6.99 -4.38
C GLY A 113 17.35 6.88 -4.46
N THR A 114 16.74 6.92 -5.65
CA THR A 114 15.29 6.69 -5.77
C THR A 114 15.00 5.19 -5.67
N GLY A 115 14.44 4.77 -4.54
CA GLY A 115 14.06 3.38 -4.32
C GLY A 115 12.63 3.07 -4.75
N LEU A 116 11.73 3.98 -4.47
CA LEU A 116 10.29 3.87 -4.72
C LEU A 116 9.80 5.10 -5.48
N VAL A 117 8.84 4.89 -6.40
CA VAL A 117 8.16 5.97 -7.12
C VAL A 117 6.66 5.72 -7.06
N VAL A 118 5.89 6.76 -6.76
CA VAL A 118 4.43 6.68 -6.62
C VAL A 118 3.71 7.70 -7.51
N PRO A 119 2.59 7.32 -8.12
CA PRO A 119 1.81 8.20 -8.97
C PRO A 119 0.87 9.12 -8.18
N HIS A 120 0.31 10.07 -8.89
CA HIS A 120 -0.87 10.82 -8.49
C HIS A 120 -2.10 9.93 -8.58
N LEU A 121 -2.71 9.65 -7.42
CA LEU A 121 -3.92 8.85 -7.36
C LEU A 121 -5.16 9.75 -7.32
N ILE A 122 -6.13 9.43 -8.17
CA ILE A 122 -7.47 10.04 -8.18
C ILE A 122 -8.52 8.95 -7.95
N ASP A 123 -9.68 9.34 -7.49
CA ASP A 123 -10.84 8.46 -7.38
C ASP A 123 -11.67 8.43 -8.70
N ARG A 124 -12.84 7.78 -8.66
CA ARG A 124 -13.74 7.68 -9.82
C ARG A 124 -14.31 9.02 -10.27
N GLU A 125 -14.44 9.95 -9.34
CA GLU A 125 -14.92 11.30 -9.54
C GLU A 125 -13.80 12.28 -9.96
N SER A 126 -12.58 11.76 -10.22
CA SER A 126 -11.35 12.52 -10.53
C SER A 126 -10.89 13.43 -9.39
N GLU A 127 -11.28 13.14 -8.17
CA GLU A 127 -10.80 13.85 -6.99
C GLU A 127 -9.49 13.25 -6.47
N LEU A 128 -8.61 14.11 -5.97
CA LEU A 128 -7.33 13.69 -5.40
C LEU A 128 -7.52 12.73 -4.23
N ILE A 129 -6.86 11.57 -4.31
CA ILE A 129 -6.65 10.69 -3.17
C ILE A 129 -5.37 11.12 -2.44
N GLU A 130 -5.53 11.55 -1.20
CA GLU A 130 -4.41 11.93 -0.33
C GLU A 130 -3.57 10.69 0.02
N SER A 131 -2.73 10.22 -0.93
CA SER A 131 -1.97 8.97 -0.84
C SER A 131 -0.63 9.12 -0.12
N LEU A 132 -0.06 10.33 -0.05
CA LEU A 132 1.25 10.58 0.55
C LEU A 132 1.19 10.57 2.07
N ARG A 133 2.23 10.03 2.68
CA ARG A 133 2.31 9.80 4.13
C ARG A 133 3.67 10.20 4.69
N ARG A 134 3.65 10.61 5.95
CA ARG A 134 4.84 10.82 6.76
C ARG A 134 5.03 9.67 7.73
N GLU A 135 6.28 9.43 8.15
CA GLU A 135 6.58 8.40 9.15
C GLU A 135 5.69 8.53 10.38
N PRO A 136 5.11 7.43 10.90
CA PRO A 136 4.36 7.47 12.15
C PRO A 136 5.23 7.94 13.32
N THR A 137 4.78 8.98 14.04
CA THR A 137 5.43 9.46 15.26
C THR A 137 4.41 9.64 16.37
N VAL A 138 4.86 9.69 17.63
CA VAL A 138 3.97 9.96 18.78
C VAL A 138 3.26 11.30 18.61
N LEU A 139 3.99 12.32 18.15
CA LEU A 139 3.43 13.67 17.98
C LEU A 139 2.35 13.70 16.89
N ARG A 140 2.59 13.04 15.74
CA ARG A 140 1.60 12.92 14.67
C ARG A 140 0.37 12.13 15.12
N ALA A 141 0.55 11.03 15.87
CA ALA A 141 -0.57 10.25 16.38
C ALA A 141 -1.47 11.07 17.33
N TRP A 142 -0.87 11.86 18.23
CA TRP A 142 -1.63 12.76 19.09
C TRP A 142 -2.23 13.95 18.31
N GLY A 143 -1.52 14.50 17.32
CA GLY A 143 -2.05 15.53 16.43
C GLY A 143 -3.29 15.05 15.68
N ASP A 144 -3.24 13.85 15.09
CA ASP A 144 -4.39 13.22 14.43
C ASP A 144 -5.55 12.96 15.41
N THR A 145 -5.25 12.63 16.67
CA THR A 145 -6.24 12.36 17.70
C THR A 145 -6.96 13.61 18.15
N LEU A 146 -6.21 14.69 18.37
CA LEU A 146 -6.73 15.92 18.97
C LEU A 146 -7.36 16.88 17.94
N LEU A 147 -6.76 16.98 16.75
CA LEU A 147 -7.18 17.90 15.69
C LEU A 147 -7.99 17.23 14.58
N GLY A 148 -7.97 15.89 14.53
CA GLY A 148 -8.44 15.09 13.40
C GLY A 148 -7.43 15.05 12.25
N ALA A 149 -7.29 13.90 11.59
CA ALA A 149 -6.26 13.64 10.57
C ALA A 149 -6.25 14.71 9.44
N ARG A 150 -7.43 15.18 9.00
CA ARG A 150 -7.54 16.17 7.92
C ARG A 150 -6.92 17.53 8.29
N ARG A 151 -7.12 18.00 9.55
CA ARG A 151 -6.52 19.27 9.99
C ARG A 151 -5.05 19.09 10.35
N ALA A 152 -4.73 18.03 11.09
CA ALA A 152 -3.36 17.71 11.48
C ALA A 152 -2.45 17.53 10.26
N GLY A 153 -2.96 16.89 9.20
CA GLY A 153 -2.24 16.58 7.96
C GLY A 153 -1.69 17.80 7.20
N ARG A 154 -2.26 18.99 7.43
CA ARG A 154 -1.73 20.25 6.89
C ARG A 154 -0.38 20.65 7.50
N TYR A 155 -0.07 20.11 8.68
CA TYR A 155 1.14 20.46 9.42
C TYR A 155 2.08 19.26 9.47
N PRO A 156 3.31 19.34 8.90
CA PRO A 156 4.24 18.22 8.82
C PRO A 156 4.56 17.54 10.16
N ALA A 157 4.56 18.30 11.25
CA ALA A 157 4.84 17.78 12.59
C ALA A 157 3.64 17.06 13.23
N LEU A 158 2.39 17.36 12.82
CA LEU A 158 1.18 16.97 13.56
C LEU A 158 0.35 15.88 12.87
N GLY A 159 0.47 15.71 11.55
CA GLY A 159 -0.32 14.73 10.81
C GLY A 159 0.53 13.74 10.02
N GLU A 160 0.11 12.48 10.01
CA GLU A 160 0.73 11.43 9.20
C GLU A 160 0.31 11.53 7.74
N VAL A 161 -0.97 11.73 7.47
CA VAL A 161 -1.49 11.95 6.11
C VAL A 161 -1.07 13.33 5.62
N VAL A 162 -0.55 13.43 4.40
CA VAL A 162 -0.30 14.73 3.77
C VAL A 162 -1.61 15.23 3.17
N THR A 163 -2.19 16.28 3.75
CA THR A 163 -3.47 16.86 3.29
C THR A 163 -3.30 18.25 2.67
N ASP A 164 -2.08 18.77 2.60
CA ASP A 164 -1.76 19.99 1.88
C ASP A 164 -1.71 19.70 0.38
N ARG A 165 -2.71 20.15 -0.36
CA ARG A 165 -2.82 19.94 -1.81
C ARG A 165 -1.62 20.45 -2.61
N ARG A 166 -0.87 21.43 -2.09
CA ARG A 166 0.35 21.94 -2.74
C ARG A 166 1.42 20.88 -2.87
N CYS A 167 1.48 19.94 -1.92
CA CYS A 167 2.41 18.79 -1.99
C CYS A 167 2.08 17.79 -3.12
N TYR A 168 0.93 17.93 -3.76
CA TYR A 168 0.49 17.10 -4.88
C TYR A 168 0.58 17.82 -6.25
N CYS A 169 1.01 19.07 -6.28
CA CYS A 169 1.14 19.83 -7.54
C CYS A 169 2.49 19.63 -8.23
N GLU A 170 3.53 19.27 -7.47
CA GLU A 170 4.91 19.18 -7.95
C GLU A 170 5.54 17.85 -7.53
N GLU A 171 6.59 17.43 -8.24
CA GLU A 171 7.41 16.32 -7.81
C GLU A 171 8.03 16.57 -6.42
N GLY A 172 8.08 15.53 -5.61
CA GLY A 172 8.61 15.64 -4.27
C GLY A 172 8.96 14.29 -3.67
N THR A 173 9.40 14.31 -2.42
CA THR A 173 9.66 13.10 -1.64
C THR A 173 8.64 12.95 -0.52
N THR A 174 8.33 11.71 -0.18
CA THR A 174 7.47 11.36 0.94
C THR A 174 8.12 10.23 1.74
N ASP A 175 7.75 10.08 3.01
CA ASP A 175 8.32 8.97 3.79
C ASP A 175 7.79 7.62 3.32
N TRP A 176 6.51 7.57 2.93
CA TRP A 176 5.86 6.42 2.32
C TRP A 176 4.55 6.85 1.63
N ALA A 177 3.93 5.96 0.90
CA ALA A 177 2.62 6.19 0.27
C ALA A 177 1.78 4.92 0.32
N THR A 178 0.47 5.04 0.08
CA THR A 178 -0.44 3.88 0.03
C THR A 178 0.00 2.90 -1.06
N GLY A 179 -0.05 1.60 -0.76
CA GLY A 179 0.44 0.52 -1.60
C GLY A 179 -0.41 0.19 -2.84
N ALA A 180 -1.33 1.09 -3.25
CA ALA A 180 -2.22 0.83 -4.39
C ALA A 180 -1.49 0.77 -5.74
N ALA A 181 -0.49 1.63 -5.94
CA ALA A 181 0.40 1.67 -7.11
C ALA A 181 1.79 2.14 -6.67
N LEU A 182 2.79 1.30 -6.86
CA LEU A 182 4.14 1.54 -6.38
C LEU A 182 5.18 0.93 -7.34
N LEU A 183 6.02 1.77 -7.94
CA LEU A 183 7.19 1.32 -8.70
C LEU A 183 8.39 1.23 -7.76
N ILE A 184 9.08 0.09 -7.75
CA ILE A 184 10.26 -0.19 -6.93
C ILE A 184 11.43 -0.45 -7.85
N SER A 185 12.58 0.22 -7.65
CA SER A 185 13.79 -0.09 -8.40
C SER A 185 14.31 -1.48 -8.04
N ALA A 186 14.90 -2.20 -9.00
CA ALA A 186 15.47 -3.52 -8.74
C ALA A 186 16.55 -3.47 -7.65
N GLU A 187 17.35 -2.40 -7.59
CA GLU A 187 18.36 -2.21 -6.55
C GLU A 187 17.71 -2.10 -5.16
N CYS A 188 16.67 -1.27 -5.02
CA CYS A 188 15.95 -1.14 -3.76
C CYS A 188 15.33 -2.47 -3.33
N TRP A 189 14.72 -3.20 -4.27
CA TRP A 189 14.19 -4.54 -3.97
C TRP A 189 15.27 -5.50 -3.49
N GLN A 190 16.40 -5.59 -4.19
CA GLN A 190 17.51 -6.47 -3.80
C GLN A 190 18.04 -6.19 -2.39
N ARG A 191 18.08 -4.92 -1.99
CA ARG A 191 18.61 -4.52 -0.68
C ARG A 191 17.59 -4.58 0.45
N CYS A 192 16.31 -4.47 0.16
CA CYS A 192 15.24 -4.30 1.17
C CYS A 192 14.24 -5.46 1.22
N SER A 193 14.20 -6.35 0.22
CA SER A 193 13.29 -7.52 0.21
C SER A 193 13.65 -8.55 1.29
N PRO A 194 12.71 -9.42 1.66
CA PRO A 194 11.32 -9.44 1.25
C PRO A 194 10.44 -8.40 1.97
N TRP A 195 9.20 -8.22 1.51
CA TRP A 195 8.17 -7.56 2.31
C TRP A 195 7.83 -8.41 3.53
N ASP A 196 7.52 -7.76 4.66
CA ASP A 196 7.24 -8.47 5.91
C ASP A 196 5.83 -9.09 5.92
N GLU A 197 5.76 -10.40 5.71
CA GLU A 197 4.52 -11.16 5.63
C GLU A 197 3.74 -11.23 6.96
N SER A 198 4.38 -10.88 8.09
CA SER A 198 3.75 -10.93 9.40
C SER A 198 2.67 -9.87 9.61
N PHE A 199 2.59 -8.87 8.72
CA PHE A 199 1.50 -7.88 8.74
C PHE A 199 0.20 -8.44 8.14
N PHE A 200 0.26 -9.40 7.22
CA PHE A 200 -0.84 -9.96 6.47
C PHE A 200 -1.46 -8.95 5.49
N LEU A 201 -1.94 -7.81 5.97
CA LEU A 201 -2.51 -6.70 5.19
C LEU A 201 -2.37 -5.40 6.00
N TYR A 202 -1.99 -4.30 5.35
CA TYR A 202 -1.69 -2.98 5.91
C TYR A 202 -0.40 -2.91 6.72
N SER A 203 0.33 -1.85 6.54
CA SER A 203 1.63 -1.50 7.11
C SER A 203 2.84 -2.23 6.52
N GLU A 204 2.67 -3.23 5.66
CA GLU A 204 3.77 -3.88 4.92
C GLU A 204 4.47 -2.93 3.95
N GLU A 205 3.69 -2.09 3.24
CA GLU A 205 4.22 -1.05 2.35
C GLU A 205 4.94 0.05 3.14
N THR A 206 4.38 0.41 4.29
CA THR A 206 5.00 1.39 5.19
C THR A 206 6.32 0.84 5.74
N ASP A 207 6.34 -0.41 6.21
CA ASP A 207 7.54 -1.08 6.70
C ASP A 207 8.63 -1.11 5.61
N PHE A 208 8.26 -1.52 4.40
CA PHE A 208 9.20 -1.59 3.28
C PHE A 208 9.78 -0.23 2.92
N ALA A 209 8.93 0.81 2.77
CA ALA A 209 9.38 2.16 2.46
C ALA A 209 10.32 2.73 3.53
N LEU A 210 10.00 2.52 4.81
CA LEU A 210 10.84 2.98 5.91
C LEU A 210 12.17 2.20 6.01
N ARG A 211 12.19 0.89 5.73
CA ARG A 211 13.43 0.11 5.63
C ARG A 211 14.29 0.55 4.45
N ALA A 212 13.68 0.85 3.31
CA ALA A 212 14.37 1.41 2.16
C ALA A 212 15.03 2.76 2.49
N ARG A 213 14.33 3.63 3.19
CA ARG A 213 14.87 4.91 3.67
C ARG A 213 16.04 4.71 4.63
N ASP A 214 15.96 3.75 5.54
CA ASP A 214 17.03 3.49 6.51
C ASP A 214 18.35 3.05 5.85
N VAL A 215 18.30 2.54 4.62
CA VAL A 215 19.49 2.17 3.82
C VAL A 215 19.83 3.19 2.70
N GLY A 216 19.22 4.37 2.75
CA GLY A 216 19.55 5.51 1.89
C GLY A 216 18.70 5.69 0.63
N PHE A 217 17.65 4.92 0.45
CA PHE A 217 16.66 5.18 -0.60
C PHE A 217 15.58 6.17 -0.15
N PHE A 218 14.94 6.81 -1.11
CA PHE A 218 13.77 7.65 -0.85
C PHE A 218 12.59 7.28 -1.76
N THR A 219 11.40 7.64 -1.32
CA THR A 219 10.16 7.52 -2.11
C THR A 219 9.90 8.83 -2.82
N ARG A 220 9.83 8.79 -4.16
CA ARG A 220 9.52 9.95 -5.02
C ARG A 220 8.06 9.92 -5.44
N TYR A 221 7.41 11.06 -5.37
CA TYR A 221 6.07 11.29 -5.89
C TYR A 221 6.15 11.99 -7.24
N VAL A 222 5.36 11.52 -8.22
CA VAL A 222 5.35 12.03 -9.61
C VAL A 222 3.92 12.40 -10.00
N PRO A 223 3.57 13.68 -10.03
CA PRO A 223 2.21 14.13 -10.34
C PRO A 223 1.80 13.92 -11.81
N SER A 224 2.76 13.87 -12.75
CA SER A 224 2.48 13.56 -14.14
C SER A 224 2.10 12.10 -14.37
N ALA A 225 2.58 11.19 -13.54
CA ALA A 225 2.14 9.79 -13.54
C ALA A 225 0.79 9.68 -12.82
N GLN A 226 -0.28 9.37 -13.54
CA GLN A 226 -1.62 9.33 -12.97
C GLN A 226 -2.23 7.95 -12.99
N ALA A 227 -2.99 7.61 -11.94
CA ALA A 227 -3.79 6.39 -11.86
C ALA A 227 -5.09 6.62 -11.09
N VAL A 228 -6.16 5.95 -11.52
CA VAL A 228 -7.44 5.93 -10.81
C VAL A 228 -7.44 4.76 -9.83
N HIS A 229 -7.73 5.00 -8.56
CA HIS A 229 -7.89 3.95 -7.55
C HIS A 229 -9.36 3.90 -7.13
N LEU A 230 -10.01 2.80 -7.47
CA LEU A 230 -11.44 2.65 -7.26
C LEU A 230 -11.84 2.54 -5.78
N GLY A 231 -10.93 2.08 -4.94
CA GLY A 231 -10.94 2.13 -3.47
C GLY A 231 -12.22 1.67 -2.76
N GLY A 232 -12.22 1.79 -1.45
CA GLY A 232 -13.47 1.92 -0.69
C GLY A 232 -13.80 0.85 0.36
N GLU A 233 -13.20 -0.34 0.37
CA GLU A 233 -13.65 -1.41 1.27
C GLU A 233 -13.07 -1.34 2.70
N SER A 234 -11.85 -0.82 2.86
CA SER A 234 -11.11 -0.89 4.12
C SER A 234 -11.72 -0.05 5.25
N GLU A 235 -12.31 1.08 4.94
CA GLU A 235 -12.90 1.96 5.96
C GLU A 235 -14.27 1.49 6.46
N GLN A 236 -14.94 0.59 5.74
CA GLN A 236 -16.29 0.13 6.05
C GLN A 236 -16.30 -1.19 6.84
N SER A 237 -15.23 -2.01 6.74
CA SER A 237 -15.14 -3.28 7.44
C SER A 237 -14.55 -3.11 8.85
N PRO A 238 -15.29 -3.49 9.92
CA PRO A 238 -14.75 -3.48 11.30
C PRO A 238 -13.50 -4.35 11.47
N GLY A 239 -13.43 -5.48 10.78
CA GLY A 239 -12.28 -6.38 10.82
C GLY A 239 -11.05 -5.78 10.18
N LEU A 240 -11.17 -5.22 8.96
CA LEU A 240 -10.07 -4.56 8.26
C LEU A 240 -9.57 -3.31 9.00
N TRP A 241 -10.50 -2.50 9.52
CA TRP A 241 -10.13 -1.34 10.35
C TRP A 241 -9.38 -1.75 11.61
N THR A 242 -9.84 -2.80 12.28
CA THR A 242 -9.17 -3.36 13.47
C THR A 242 -7.76 -3.84 13.14
N LEU A 243 -7.59 -4.58 12.05
CA LEU A 243 -6.28 -5.05 11.59
C LEU A 243 -5.33 -3.88 11.33
N LEU A 244 -5.80 -2.85 10.62
CA LEU A 244 -5.02 -1.63 10.37
C LEU A 244 -4.53 -1.01 11.68
N MET A 245 -5.41 -0.81 12.67
CA MET A 245 -5.03 -0.21 13.95
C MET A 245 -4.02 -1.07 14.73
N LEU A 246 -4.20 -2.39 14.75
CA LEU A 246 -3.26 -3.31 15.40
C LEU A 246 -1.89 -3.32 14.69
N ASN A 247 -1.87 -3.27 13.36
CA ASN A 247 -0.63 -3.26 12.60
C ASN A 247 0.12 -1.93 12.73
N ARG A 248 -0.57 -0.80 12.85
CA ARG A 248 0.06 0.48 13.18
C ARG A 248 0.84 0.42 14.51
N VAL A 249 0.25 -0.19 15.55
CA VAL A 249 0.96 -0.40 16.84
C VAL A 249 2.14 -1.34 16.66
N ARG A 250 1.98 -2.44 15.91
CA ARG A 250 3.04 -3.42 15.63
C ARG A 250 4.21 -2.78 14.89
N LEU A 251 3.95 -2.06 13.80
CA LEU A 251 4.96 -1.34 13.02
C LEU A 251 5.73 -0.35 13.91
N PHE A 252 4.99 0.47 14.67
CA PHE A 252 5.60 1.47 15.54
C PHE A 252 6.49 0.82 16.62
N SER A 253 6.04 -0.30 17.23
CA SER A 253 6.78 -1.02 18.26
C SER A 253 8.10 -1.64 17.77
N ARG A 254 8.18 -1.99 16.48
CA ARG A 254 9.41 -2.53 15.87
C ARG A 254 10.49 -1.49 15.66
N ARG A 255 10.08 -0.25 15.49
CA ARG A 255 10.97 0.88 15.19
C ARG A 255 11.26 1.76 16.41
N ASN A 256 10.54 1.56 17.53
CA ASN A 256 10.60 2.43 18.71
C ASN A 256 10.64 1.65 20.01
N GLY A 257 11.22 2.26 21.03
CA GLY A 257 11.25 1.69 22.39
C GLY A 257 9.87 1.67 23.06
N ARG A 258 9.77 0.92 24.16
CA ARG A 258 8.52 0.62 24.87
C ARG A 258 7.73 1.87 25.28
N ILE A 259 8.41 2.90 25.81
CA ILE A 259 7.75 4.14 26.28
C ILE A 259 7.09 4.89 25.13
N ARG A 260 7.82 5.07 24.02
CA ARG A 260 7.28 5.70 22.82
C ARG A 260 6.12 4.90 22.24
N THR A 261 6.23 3.57 22.23
CA THR A 261 5.17 2.67 21.76
C THR A 261 3.92 2.78 22.63
N ALA A 262 4.06 2.86 23.96
CA ALA A 262 2.93 3.06 24.85
C ALA A 262 2.24 4.41 24.63
N ALA A 263 3.01 5.48 24.41
CA ALA A 263 2.46 6.81 24.11
C ALA A 263 1.74 6.83 22.74
N TYR A 264 2.29 6.15 21.72
CA TYR A 264 1.66 6.01 20.41
C TYR A 264 0.36 5.19 20.48
N TRP A 265 0.42 4.03 21.16
CA TRP A 265 -0.76 3.19 21.40
C TRP A 265 -1.85 3.98 22.16
N GLY A 266 -1.49 4.75 23.17
CA GLY A 266 -2.43 5.60 23.92
C GLY A 266 -3.14 6.62 23.03
N ALA A 267 -2.42 7.23 22.07
CA ALA A 267 -3.02 8.13 21.07
C ALA A 267 -4.05 7.40 20.21
N LEU A 268 -3.70 6.21 19.65
CA LEU A 268 -4.64 5.44 18.85
C LEU A 268 -5.86 5.00 19.62
N VAL A 269 -5.69 4.49 20.87
CA VAL A 269 -6.83 4.12 21.72
C VAL A 269 -7.73 5.33 21.98
N SER A 270 -7.17 6.48 22.34
CA SER A 270 -7.93 7.71 22.60
C SER A 270 -8.73 8.15 21.38
N ARG A 271 -8.11 8.10 20.18
CA ARG A 271 -8.77 8.39 18.92
C ARG A 271 -9.93 7.44 18.65
N GLU A 272 -9.71 6.15 18.79
CA GLU A 272 -10.75 5.16 18.50
C GLU A 272 -11.87 5.19 19.57
N VAL A 273 -11.57 5.48 20.83
CA VAL A 273 -12.59 5.68 21.89
C VAL A 273 -13.47 6.88 21.54
N SER A 274 -12.89 8.04 21.20
CA SER A 274 -13.69 9.22 20.81
C SER A 274 -14.63 8.94 19.63
N ARG A 275 -14.15 8.23 18.61
CA ARG A 275 -14.95 7.83 17.44
C ARG A 275 -16.02 6.79 17.78
N ALA A 276 -15.72 5.86 18.69
CA ALA A 276 -16.68 4.84 19.18
C ALA A 276 -17.83 5.49 19.94
N VAL A 277 -17.56 6.50 20.78
CA VAL A 277 -18.56 7.31 21.47
C VAL A 277 -19.45 8.06 20.45
N LEU A 278 -18.90 8.53 19.35
CA LEU A 278 -19.62 9.15 18.22
C LEU A 278 -20.37 8.12 17.34
N GLY A 279 -20.46 6.86 17.76
CA GLY A 279 -21.29 5.84 17.08
C GLY A 279 -20.57 5.02 16.01
N LYS A 280 -19.26 5.21 15.76
CA LYS A 280 -18.54 4.45 14.71
C LYS A 280 -18.31 3.00 15.14
N ALA A 281 -18.98 2.05 14.45
CA ALA A 281 -18.89 0.62 14.73
C ALA A 281 -17.47 0.07 14.53
N THR A 282 -16.78 0.50 13.48
CA THR A 282 -15.38 0.12 13.19
C THR A 282 -14.45 0.48 14.36
N SER A 283 -14.63 1.67 14.95
CA SER A 283 -13.83 2.12 16.08
C SER A 283 -14.15 1.35 17.36
N ARG A 284 -15.41 0.95 17.58
CA ARG A 284 -15.77 0.07 18.73
C ARG A 284 -15.04 -1.27 18.66
N ALA A 285 -14.97 -1.88 17.48
CA ALA A 285 -14.22 -3.13 17.28
C ALA A 285 -12.70 -2.91 17.50
N ALA A 286 -12.16 -1.82 16.94
CA ALA A 286 -10.75 -1.47 17.10
C ALA A 286 -10.36 -1.24 18.57
N VAL A 287 -11.17 -0.53 19.36
CA VAL A 287 -10.92 -0.32 20.80
C VAL A 287 -10.83 -1.67 21.53
N LYS A 288 -11.81 -2.57 21.34
CA LYS A 288 -11.79 -3.89 21.97
C LYS A 288 -10.49 -4.66 21.66
N ALA A 289 -10.02 -4.57 20.44
CA ALA A 289 -8.80 -5.26 20.02
C ALA A 289 -7.53 -4.57 20.56
N LEU A 290 -7.46 -3.23 20.52
CA LEU A 290 -6.31 -2.47 21.02
C LEU A 290 -6.07 -2.61 22.51
N VAL A 291 -7.13 -2.80 23.32
CA VAL A 291 -6.98 -3.02 24.77
C VAL A 291 -6.79 -4.49 25.15
N SER A 292 -6.83 -5.42 24.19
CA SER A 292 -6.59 -6.85 24.42
C SER A 292 -5.11 -7.20 24.22
N PRO A 293 -4.39 -7.60 25.29
CA PRO A 293 -2.99 -8.04 25.17
C PRO A 293 -2.80 -9.23 24.23
N HIS A 294 -3.79 -10.13 24.15
CA HIS A 294 -3.80 -11.26 23.25
C HIS A 294 -3.83 -10.78 21.79
N ARG A 295 -4.80 -9.91 21.43
CA ARG A 295 -4.95 -9.38 20.07
C ARG A 295 -3.73 -8.57 19.61
N LEU A 296 -3.07 -7.86 20.49
CA LEU A 296 -1.83 -7.12 20.16
C LEU A 296 -0.67 -8.05 19.77
N ARG A 297 -0.58 -9.24 20.35
CA ARG A 297 0.50 -10.22 20.15
C ARG A 297 0.20 -11.28 19.10
N GLU A 298 -1.06 -11.51 18.81
CA GLU A 298 -1.53 -12.54 17.90
C GLU A 298 -0.88 -12.44 16.52
N ALA A 299 -0.57 -13.58 15.91
CA ALA A 299 -0.17 -13.63 14.50
C ALA A 299 -1.29 -13.13 13.59
N ARG A 300 -0.95 -12.39 12.53
CA ARG A 300 -1.93 -11.88 11.57
C ARG A 300 -2.24 -12.94 10.53
N GLY A 301 -3.48 -12.97 10.08
CA GLY A 301 -3.96 -13.92 9.08
C GLY A 301 -5.42 -13.65 8.71
N PRO A 302 -6.04 -14.53 7.91
CA PRO A 302 -7.44 -14.38 7.48
C PRO A 302 -8.44 -14.24 8.63
N HIS A 303 -8.14 -14.83 9.81
CA HIS A 303 -8.97 -14.71 11.02
C HIS A 303 -8.95 -13.28 11.59
N SER A 304 -7.90 -12.50 11.32
CA SER A 304 -7.76 -11.15 11.84
C SER A 304 -8.74 -10.15 11.21
N VAL A 305 -9.29 -10.46 10.03
CA VAL A 305 -10.27 -9.64 9.31
C VAL A 305 -11.72 -10.09 9.51
N ARG A 306 -11.93 -11.24 10.16
CA ARG A 306 -13.27 -11.67 10.57
C ARG A 306 -13.67 -10.88 11.84
N ALA A 307 -14.72 -10.10 11.73
CA ALA A 307 -15.28 -9.33 12.86
C ALA A 307 -16.07 -10.22 13.81
#